data_d4f0a142c8e99735274273f23b36a207
#
_entry.id   d4f0a142c8e99735274273f23b36a207
#
_cell.length_a   1.000
_cell.length_b   1.000
_cell.length_c   1.000
_cell.angle_alpha   90.00
_cell.angle_beta   90.00
_cell.angle_gamma   90.00
#
_symmetry.space_group_name_H-M   'P 1'
#
loop_
_entity.id
_entity.type
_entity.pdbx_description
1 polymer ?
#
loop_
_entity_poly.entity_id
_entity_poly.type
_entity_poly.pdbx_seq_one_letter_code
_entity_poly.pdbx_strand_id
1 'polypeptide(L)'
;MPELTQYFGDEIVTYISHYGITYILQRTNHNMKNDTASSDKTSIQVIERMVSLLDALSRYQDPVSLKELAIVTGLHPSTAHRILNDMVLTRFVDRADTGSYRLGMRLLELGNIVKSRLNVREAALEFMRALHRQTNQTINLSVRQGDEIVYIDRAFSERSGMQVVRAIGGRAPLHLTSTGKLFLSLDEPKAIRAYATRTGLAGHNKNSITDLAKLEKELAAVRDNGYARDNEELELGVRCMAAGIHDDSGKMIAGLSISAPADRLQEEWLSNLTDTARQISMTLGYIDKI
;
A
#
# COMPACT_ATOMS: atom_id res chain seq x y z
N MET A 1 5.14 24.72 -2.83
CA MET A 1 5.84 25.25 -4.04
C MET A 1 6.87 24.19 -4.42
N PRO A 2 6.83 23.58 -5.60
CA PRO A 2 7.87 22.65 -6.03
C PRO A 2 9.08 23.42 -6.51
N GLU A 3 10.26 23.07 -6.01
CA GLU A 3 11.53 23.64 -6.47
C GLU A 3 11.87 23.12 -7.88
N LEU A 4 12.07 24.05 -8.78
CA LEU A 4 12.61 23.83 -10.12
C LEU A 4 14.14 23.94 -10.05
N THR A 5 14.84 22.84 -10.21
CA THR A 5 16.30 22.88 -10.43
C THR A 5 16.57 22.85 -11.93
N GLN A 6 17.05 23.96 -12.48
CA GLN A 6 17.39 24.12 -13.88
C GLN A 6 18.92 23.95 -14.05
N TYR A 7 19.35 22.93 -14.80
CA TYR A 7 20.73 22.78 -15.24
C TYR A 7 20.79 22.93 -16.77
N PHE A 8 21.66 23.83 -17.25
CA PHE A 8 21.99 24.00 -18.65
C PHE A 8 23.17 23.11 -19.01
N GLY A 9 22.99 22.24 -20.00
CA GLY A 9 24.03 21.35 -20.56
C GLY A 9 23.51 19.93 -20.67
N ASP A 10 23.14 19.50 -21.89
CA ASP A 10 22.50 18.21 -22.23
C ASP A 10 21.19 17.96 -21.45
N GLU A 11 20.08 18.43 -22.03
CA GLU A 11 18.79 18.55 -21.37
C GLU A 11 18.20 17.20 -20.93
N ILE A 12 18.30 16.93 -19.63
CA ILE A 12 17.43 15.96 -18.95
C ILE A 12 16.38 16.77 -18.19
N VAL A 13 15.14 16.74 -18.62
CA VAL A 13 14.02 17.35 -17.88
C VAL A 13 13.37 16.25 -17.05
N THR A 14 13.55 16.32 -15.73
CA THR A 14 12.93 15.39 -14.79
C THR A 14 11.65 16.00 -14.25
N TYR A 15 10.50 15.38 -14.53
CA TYR A 15 9.22 15.71 -13.90
C TYR A 15 8.92 14.68 -12.81
N ILE A 16 8.80 15.14 -11.56
CA ILE A 16 8.31 14.31 -10.47
C ILE A 16 6.80 14.47 -10.42
N SER A 17 6.07 13.40 -10.74
CA SER A 17 4.62 13.40 -10.55
C SER A 17 4.31 13.15 -9.07
N HIS A 18 3.18 13.65 -8.59
CA HIS A 18 2.68 13.49 -7.21
C HIS A 18 2.48 12.02 -6.76
N TYR A 19 2.71 11.06 -7.65
CA TYR A 19 2.55 9.62 -7.40
C TYR A 19 3.87 8.82 -7.38
N GLY A 20 5.02 9.51 -7.25
CA GLY A 20 6.32 8.83 -7.11
C GLY A 20 6.81 8.08 -8.34
N ILE A 21 6.22 8.30 -9.51
CA ILE A 21 6.69 7.74 -10.78
C ILE A 21 7.51 8.80 -11.50
N THR A 22 8.81 8.55 -11.64
CA THR A 22 9.74 9.42 -12.35
C THR A 22 9.70 9.08 -13.83
N TYR A 23 9.25 10.01 -14.66
CA TYR A 23 9.35 9.91 -16.12
C TYR A 23 10.58 10.67 -16.59
N ILE A 24 11.51 9.97 -17.24
CA ILE A 24 12.66 10.57 -17.90
C ILE A 24 12.29 10.75 -19.37
N LEU A 25 12.09 11.99 -19.81
CA LEU A 25 11.94 12.35 -21.21
C LEU A 25 13.31 12.79 -21.76
N GLN A 26 13.97 11.93 -22.52
CA GLN A 26 15.11 12.31 -23.34
C GLN A 26 14.62 12.89 -24.68
N ARG A 27 14.88 14.17 -24.92
CA ARG A 27 14.71 14.79 -26.24
C ARG A 27 16.03 14.63 -27.01
N THR A 28 16.11 13.63 -27.86
CA THR A 28 17.21 13.51 -28.83
C THR A 28 16.83 14.26 -30.12
N ASN A 29 17.48 15.40 -30.36
CA ASN A 29 17.55 15.97 -31.68
C ASN A 29 18.55 15.16 -32.51
N HIS A 30 18.09 14.30 -33.40
CA HIS A 30 18.94 13.72 -34.43
C HIS A 30 18.25 13.87 -35.79
N ASN A 31 18.76 14.85 -36.53
CA ASN A 31 18.69 14.82 -37.99
C ASN A 31 19.73 13.81 -38.47
N MET A 32 19.30 12.58 -38.83
CA MET A 32 20.01 11.72 -39.78
C MET A 32 19.03 10.67 -40.30
N LYS A 33 18.88 10.70 -41.62
CA LYS A 33 18.28 9.62 -42.40
C LYS A 33 19.15 8.36 -42.21
N ASN A 34 18.56 7.27 -41.76
CA ASN A 34 18.79 5.93 -42.34
C ASN A 34 17.90 4.88 -41.62
N ASP A 35 17.33 4.04 -42.44
CA ASP A 35 16.46 2.91 -42.10
C ASP A 35 17.11 1.90 -41.14
N THR A 36 16.49 1.67 -40.00
CA THR A 36 16.46 0.37 -39.32
C THR A 36 15.21 0.30 -38.45
N ALA A 37 14.39 -0.72 -38.68
CA ALA A 37 13.14 -0.97 -37.99
C ALA A 37 13.34 -1.12 -36.48
N SER A 38 12.94 -0.11 -35.70
CA SER A 38 12.72 -0.22 -34.26
C SER A 38 11.21 -0.43 -34.04
N SER A 39 10.85 -1.48 -33.31
CA SER A 39 9.47 -1.74 -32.91
C SER A 39 9.02 -0.66 -31.91
N ASP A 40 8.66 0.52 -32.40
CA ASP A 40 7.88 1.48 -31.65
C ASP A 40 6.53 0.82 -31.34
N LYS A 41 6.27 0.57 -30.05
CA LYS A 41 4.93 0.27 -29.57
C LYS A 41 4.07 1.49 -29.85
N THR A 42 3.39 1.51 -30.99
CA THR A 42 2.39 2.52 -31.33
C THR A 42 1.24 2.39 -30.31
N SER A 43 1.32 3.14 -29.24
CA SER A 43 0.18 3.31 -28.35
C SER A 43 -0.96 3.94 -29.15
N ILE A 44 -2.19 3.42 -28.95
CA ILE A 44 -3.36 3.96 -29.63
C ILE A 44 -3.68 5.30 -28.99
N GLN A 45 -3.37 6.38 -29.67
CA GLN A 45 -3.45 7.76 -29.19
C GLN A 45 -4.81 8.14 -28.55
N VAL A 46 -5.90 7.48 -28.97
CA VAL A 46 -7.24 7.67 -28.36
C VAL A 46 -7.30 7.14 -26.95
N ILE A 47 -6.66 5.98 -26.68
CA ILE A 47 -6.63 5.38 -25.34
C ILE A 47 -5.82 6.25 -24.38
N GLU A 48 -4.66 6.75 -24.79
CA GLU A 48 -3.85 7.68 -23.98
C GLU A 48 -4.62 8.94 -23.60
N ARG A 49 -5.32 9.53 -24.57
CA ARG A 49 -6.15 10.71 -24.34
C ARG A 49 -7.33 10.44 -23.42
N MET A 50 -7.96 9.25 -23.54
CA MET A 50 -9.03 8.82 -22.66
C MET A 50 -8.52 8.68 -21.22
N VAL A 51 -7.39 8.00 -21.01
CA VAL A 51 -6.76 7.84 -19.69
C VAL A 51 -6.40 9.21 -19.10
N SER A 52 -5.79 10.09 -19.88
CA SER A 52 -5.44 11.46 -19.45
C SER A 52 -6.68 12.26 -18.99
N LEU A 53 -7.83 12.09 -19.65
CA LEU A 53 -9.08 12.73 -19.23
C LEU A 53 -9.63 12.12 -17.94
N LEU A 54 -9.55 10.80 -17.75
CA LEU A 54 -9.94 10.13 -16.49
C LEU A 54 -9.05 10.58 -15.32
N ASP A 55 -7.73 10.64 -15.54
CA ASP A 55 -6.78 11.12 -14.54
C ASP A 55 -7.00 12.59 -14.18
N ALA A 56 -7.36 13.43 -15.17
CA ALA A 56 -7.73 14.81 -14.92
C ALA A 56 -9.00 14.89 -14.05
N LEU A 57 -10.06 14.14 -14.41
CA LEU A 57 -11.32 14.12 -13.66
C LEU A 57 -11.16 13.59 -12.23
N SER A 58 -10.24 12.64 -11.99
CA SER A 58 -10.03 12.04 -10.67
C SER A 58 -9.49 13.04 -9.62
N ARG A 59 -8.95 14.17 -10.04
CA ARG A 59 -8.38 15.20 -9.15
C ARG A 59 -9.44 16.16 -8.58
N TYR A 60 -10.68 16.09 -9.08
CA TYR A 60 -11.76 16.99 -8.68
C TYR A 60 -12.89 16.23 -7.99
N GLN A 61 -13.42 16.82 -6.94
CA GLN A 61 -14.61 16.31 -6.25
C GLN A 61 -15.90 16.76 -6.97
N ASP A 62 -15.89 17.97 -7.54
CA ASP A 62 -17.00 18.56 -8.28
C ASP A 62 -16.89 18.35 -9.78
N PRO A 63 -18.01 18.40 -10.54
CA PRO A 63 -17.99 18.30 -11.99
C PRO A 63 -17.15 19.40 -12.66
N VAL A 64 -16.31 19.04 -13.62
CA VAL A 64 -15.31 19.90 -14.28
C VAL A 64 -15.77 20.30 -15.69
N SER A 65 -15.53 21.54 -16.08
CA SER A 65 -15.89 22.05 -17.41
C SER A 65 -14.99 21.47 -18.51
N LEU A 66 -15.54 21.36 -19.74
CA LEU A 66 -14.75 20.97 -20.93
C LEU A 66 -13.51 21.85 -21.11
N LYS A 67 -13.65 23.17 -20.89
CA LYS A 67 -12.55 24.12 -21.05
C LYS A 67 -11.39 23.81 -20.12
N GLU A 68 -11.68 23.53 -18.87
CA GLU A 68 -10.67 23.21 -17.84
C GLU A 68 -9.99 21.86 -18.12
N LEU A 69 -10.78 20.84 -18.48
CA LEU A 69 -10.23 19.53 -18.87
C LEU A 69 -9.31 19.64 -20.10
N ALA A 70 -9.68 20.45 -21.10
CA ALA A 70 -8.84 20.68 -22.26
C ALA A 70 -7.50 21.34 -21.89
N ILE A 71 -7.53 22.32 -20.97
CA ILE A 71 -6.31 23.00 -20.47
C ILE A 71 -5.41 22.01 -19.71
N VAL A 72 -5.98 21.27 -18.74
CA VAL A 72 -5.20 20.36 -17.88
C VAL A 72 -4.59 19.20 -18.66
N THR A 73 -5.29 18.70 -19.68
CA THR A 73 -4.81 17.57 -20.50
C THR A 73 -3.99 17.99 -21.71
N GLY A 74 -3.94 19.29 -22.03
CA GLY A 74 -3.29 19.82 -23.25
C GLY A 74 -4.02 19.41 -24.55
N LEU A 75 -5.25 18.91 -24.46
CA LEU A 75 -6.03 18.50 -25.63
C LEU A 75 -6.75 19.69 -26.26
N HIS A 76 -6.86 19.67 -27.60
CA HIS A 76 -7.75 20.62 -28.27
C HIS A 76 -9.20 20.39 -27.80
N PRO A 77 -9.98 21.46 -27.50
CA PRO A 77 -11.35 21.33 -26.96
C PRO A 77 -12.27 20.43 -27.77
N SER A 78 -12.21 20.46 -29.10
CA SER A 78 -13.02 19.59 -29.97
C SER A 78 -12.64 18.11 -29.82
N THR A 79 -11.35 17.81 -29.61
CA THR A 79 -10.86 16.43 -29.37
C THR A 79 -11.32 15.94 -28.01
N ALA A 80 -11.13 16.74 -26.96
CA ALA A 80 -11.59 16.41 -25.61
C ALA A 80 -13.11 16.19 -25.59
N HIS A 81 -13.89 17.07 -26.22
CA HIS A 81 -15.35 16.95 -26.30
C HIS A 81 -15.80 15.65 -26.97
N ARG A 82 -15.18 15.28 -28.10
CA ARG A 82 -15.53 14.02 -28.81
C ARG A 82 -15.25 12.81 -27.95
N ILE A 83 -14.06 12.73 -27.33
CA ILE A 83 -13.69 11.60 -26.46
C ILE A 83 -14.61 11.55 -25.24
N LEU A 84 -14.87 12.68 -24.57
CA LEU A 84 -15.78 12.75 -23.43
C LEU A 84 -17.21 12.30 -23.79
N ASN A 85 -17.73 12.66 -24.97
CA ASN A 85 -19.03 12.17 -25.42
C ASN A 85 -19.06 10.64 -25.57
N ASP A 86 -18.01 10.04 -26.16
CA ASP A 86 -17.90 8.59 -26.25
C ASP A 86 -17.80 7.92 -24.86
N MET A 87 -17.08 8.58 -23.94
CA MET A 87 -17.00 8.11 -22.54
C MET A 87 -18.32 8.27 -21.77
N VAL A 88 -19.15 9.24 -22.11
CA VAL A 88 -20.51 9.39 -21.56
C VAL A 88 -21.42 8.26 -22.07
N LEU A 89 -21.37 7.93 -23.37
CA LEU A 89 -22.13 6.82 -23.96
C LEU A 89 -21.74 5.49 -23.31
N THR A 90 -20.48 5.29 -22.97
CA THR A 90 -19.96 4.08 -22.30
C THR A 90 -20.06 4.13 -20.78
N ARG A 91 -20.61 5.22 -20.19
CA ARG A 91 -20.77 5.44 -18.75
C ARG A 91 -19.46 5.50 -17.94
N PHE A 92 -18.31 5.67 -18.58
CA PHE A 92 -17.04 5.95 -17.91
C PHE A 92 -17.01 7.37 -17.33
N VAL A 93 -17.78 8.28 -17.92
CA VAL A 93 -17.94 9.66 -17.50
C VAL A 93 -19.43 9.96 -17.44
N ASP A 94 -19.86 10.70 -16.44
CA ASP A 94 -21.19 11.28 -16.37
C ASP A 94 -21.14 12.75 -16.77
N ARG A 95 -22.19 13.22 -17.46
CA ARG A 95 -22.39 14.64 -17.79
C ARG A 95 -23.37 15.24 -16.78
N ALA A 96 -22.95 16.30 -16.09
CA ALA A 96 -23.83 17.07 -15.21
C ALA A 96 -24.69 18.07 -16.01
N ASP A 97 -25.78 18.55 -15.41
CA ASP A 97 -26.76 19.47 -16.04
C ASP A 97 -26.15 20.77 -16.57
N THR A 98 -25.02 21.21 -16.00
CA THR A 98 -24.27 22.40 -16.39
C THR A 98 -23.37 22.18 -17.63
N GLY A 99 -23.36 20.99 -18.24
CA GLY A 99 -22.46 20.64 -19.33
C GLY A 99 -21.03 20.32 -18.88
N SER A 100 -20.82 20.18 -17.57
CA SER A 100 -19.58 19.72 -16.98
C SER A 100 -19.55 18.18 -16.87
N TYR A 101 -18.39 17.60 -16.53
CA TYR A 101 -18.11 16.17 -16.55
C TYR A 101 -17.57 15.70 -15.19
N ARG A 102 -17.88 14.47 -14.82
CA ARG A 102 -17.33 13.78 -13.65
C ARG A 102 -17.11 12.29 -13.96
N LEU A 103 -16.36 11.59 -13.12
CA LEU A 103 -16.19 10.14 -13.25
C LEU A 103 -17.56 9.43 -13.17
N GLY A 104 -17.77 8.46 -14.06
CA GLY A 104 -19.04 7.75 -14.20
C GLY A 104 -19.08 6.46 -13.37
N MET A 105 -20.30 6.00 -13.05
CA MET A 105 -20.55 4.81 -12.23
C MET A 105 -19.99 3.51 -12.81
N ARG A 106 -19.73 3.44 -14.12
CA ARG A 106 -19.12 2.26 -14.76
C ARG A 106 -17.75 1.95 -14.18
N LEU A 107 -16.99 2.95 -13.78
CA LEU A 107 -15.68 2.77 -13.14
C LEU A 107 -15.81 2.05 -11.80
N LEU A 108 -16.84 2.40 -11.00
CA LEU A 108 -17.13 1.72 -9.74
C LEU A 108 -17.56 0.26 -9.97
N GLU A 109 -18.41 0.00 -10.97
CA GLU A 109 -18.83 -1.36 -11.33
C GLU A 109 -17.62 -2.24 -11.66
N LEU A 110 -16.71 -1.75 -12.51
CA LEU A 110 -15.49 -2.47 -12.89
C LEU A 110 -14.51 -2.60 -11.72
N GLY A 111 -14.35 -1.54 -10.93
CA GLY A 111 -13.51 -1.55 -9.74
C GLY A 111 -13.97 -2.58 -8.71
N ASN A 112 -15.27 -2.71 -8.48
CA ASN A 112 -15.82 -3.73 -7.58
C ASN A 112 -15.55 -5.17 -8.06
N ILE A 113 -15.57 -5.43 -9.37
CA ILE A 113 -15.19 -6.74 -9.94
C ILE A 113 -13.71 -7.02 -9.68
N VAL A 114 -12.83 -6.03 -9.86
CA VAL A 114 -11.40 -6.15 -9.54
C VAL A 114 -11.23 -6.39 -8.05
N LYS A 115 -11.86 -5.56 -7.21
CA LYS A 115 -11.79 -5.64 -5.74
C LYS A 115 -12.21 -7.02 -5.21
N SER A 116 -13.27 -7.63 -5.77
CA SER A 116 -13.74 -8.95 -5.35
C SER A 116 -12.73 -10.10 -5.60
N ARG A 117 -11.74 -9.86 -6.45
CA ARG A 117 -10.66 -10.81 -6.78
C ARG A 117 -9.38 -10.55 -5.99
N LEU A 118 -9.28 -9.40 -5.30
CA LEU A 118 -8.10 -9.07 -4.52
C LEU A 118 -8.02 -9.97 -3.29
N ASN A 119 -6.89 -10.65 -3.16
CA ASN A 119 -6.55 -11.49 -2.02
C ASN A 119 -5.24 -10.98 -1.43
N VAL A 120 -5.26 -10.56 -0.17
CA VAL A 120 -4.08 -10.02 0.51
C VAL A 120 -2.90 -10.99 0.50
N ARG A 121 -3.16 -12.29 0.55
CA ARG A 121 -2.12 -13.32 0.49
C ARG A 121 -1.41 -13.32 -0.86
N GLU A 122 -2.16 -13.29 -1.97
CA GLU A 122 -1.60 -13.26 -3.32
C GLU A 122 -0.87 -11.94 -3.59
N ALA A 123 -1.45 -10.81 -3.17
CA ALA A 123 -0.83 -9.49 -3.30
C ALA A 123 0.50 -9.38 -2.55
N ALA A 124 0.63 -10.05 -1.39
CA ALA A 124 1.82 -9.96 -0.55
C ALA A 124 2.95 -10.90 -0.97
N LEU A 125 2.67 -11.98 -1.70
CA LEU A 125 3.58 -13.13 -1.87
C LEU A 125 4.97 -12.75 -2.40
N GLU A 126 5.06 -12.00 -3.50
CA GLU A 126 6.34 -11.62 -4.09
C GLU A 126 7.09 -10.59 -3.24
N PHE A 127 6.39 -9.68 -2.61
CA PHE A 127 6.96 -8.69 -1.69
C PHE A 127 7.56 -9.38 -0.45
N MET A 128 6.86 -10.35 0.13
CA MET A 128 7.35 -11.16 1.25
C MET A 128 8.62 -11.92 0.89
N ARG A 129 8.67 -12.52 -0.30
CA ARG A 129 9.85 -13.20 -0.82
C ARG A 129 11.03 -12.25 -1.03
N ALA A 130 10.78 -11.06 -1.54
CA ALA A 130 11.79 -10.02 -1.73
C ALA A 130 12.37 -9.56 -0.39
N LEU A 131 11.51 -9.25 0.59
CA LEU A 131 11.91 -8.84 1.93
C LEU A 131 12.68 -9.98 2.66
N HIS A 132 12.24 -11.23 2.49
CA HIS A 132 12.98 -12.38 3.00
C HIS A 132 14.40 -12.47 2.43
N ARG A 133 14.57 -12.29 1.11
CA ARG A 133 15.91 -12.30 0.48
C ARG A 133 16.80 -11.19 1.00
N GLN A 134 16.26 -10.02 1.33
CA GLN A 134 17.00 -8.87 1.85
C GLN A 134 17.45 -9.09 3.30
N THR A 135 16.58 -9.63 4.14
CA THR A 135 16.81 -9.76 5.58
C THR A 135 17.35 -11.12 5.99
N ASN A 136 17.15 -12.14 5.15
CA ASN A 136 17.39 -13.55 5.46
C ASN A 136 16.64 -14.01 6.73
N GLN A 137 15.54 -13.33 7.10
CA GLN A 137 14.72 -13.64 8.26
C GLN A 137 13.33 -14.13 7.85
N THR A 138 12.59 -14.68 8.81
CA THR A 138 11.21 -15.11 8.56
C THR A 138 10.28 -13.90 8.40
N ILE A 139 9.57 -13.85 7.30
CA ILE A 139 8.53 -12.86 7.02
C ILE A 139 7.18 -13.54 7.17
N ASN A 140 6.30 -13.00 8.02
CA ASN A 140 4.97 -13.53 8.21
C ASN A 140 3.91 -12.53 7.75
N LEU A 141 2.84 -13.06 7.20
CA LEU A 141 1.59 -12.36 6.93
C LEU A 141 0.52 -12.90 7.87
N SER A 142 -0.14 -12.04 8.61
CA SER A 142 -1.17 -12.43 9.57
C SER A 142 -2.37 -11.48 9.54
N VAL A 143 -3.55 -12.04 9.87
CA VAL A 143 -4.81 -11.32 9.97
C VAL A 143 -5.39 -11.46 11.37
N ARG A 144 -6.24 -10.51 11.77
CA ARG A 144 -6.98 -10.62 13.04
C ARG A 144 -8.19 -11.52 12.89
N GLN A 145 -8.37 -12.41 13.85
CA GLN A 145 -9.60 -13.20 14.02
C GLN A 145 -10.01 -13.22 15.48
N GLY A 146 -10.95 -12.36 15.83
CA GLY A 146 -11.36 -12.17 17.23
C GLY A 146 -10.24 -11.57 18.08
N ASP A 147 -9.85 -12.28 19.11
CA ASP A 147 -8.83 -11.89 20.10
C ASP A 147 -7.42 -12.41 19.77
N GLU A 148 -7.22 -12.94 18.56
CA GLU A 148 -5.95 -13.51 18.12
C GLU A 148 -5.60 -13.05 16.69
N ILE A 149 -4.32 -13.14 16.35
CA ILE A 149 -3.88 -13.19 14.95
C ILE A 149 -3.86 -14.64 14.45
N VAL A 150 -4.06 -14.78 13.13
CA VAL A 150 -3.86 -16.04 12.40
C VAL A 150 -2.80 -15.81 11.34
N TYR A 151 -1.77 -16.63 11.33
CA TYR A 151 -0.74 -16.62 10.28
C TYR A 151 -1.30 -17.22 8.99
N ILE A 152 -1.43 -16.43 7.94
CA ILE A 152 -2.04 -16.85 6.66
C ILE A 152 -1.01 -17.15 5.58
N ASP A 153 0.21 -16.60 5.70
CA ASP A 153 1.34 -16.94 4.83
C ASP A 153 2.69 -16.63 5.49
N ARG A 154 3.76 -17.19 4.90
CA ARG A 154 5.13 -17.08 5.40
C ARG A 154 6.15 -17.21 4.29
N ALA A 155 7.17 -16.36 4.28
CA ALA A 155 8.41 -16.54 3.53
C ALA A 155 9.55 -16.83 4.51
N PHE A 156 10.24 -17.95 4.34
CA PHE A 156 11.33 -18.38 5.22
C PHE A 156 12.30 -19.29 4.47
N SER A 157 13.50 -19.49 5.02
CA SER A 157 14.42 -20.53 4.60
C SER A 157 14.73 -21.44 5.78
N GLU A 158 14.96 -22.72 5.53
CA GLU A 158 15.36 -23.70 6.54
C GLU A 158 16.70 -23.36 7.22
N ARG A 159 17.50 -22.49 6.57
CA ARG A 159 18.80 -22.01 7.06
C ARG A 159 18.71 -20.78 7.98
N SER A 160 17.53 -20.24 8.23
CA SER A 160 17.37 -19.02 9.06
C SER A 160 17.74 -19.24 10.55
N GLY A 161 17.94 -20.48 10.98
CA GLY A 161 18.29 -20.84 12.35
C GLY A 161 17.14 -20.71 13.35
N MET A 162 15.97 -20.26 12.89
CA MET A 162 14.74 -20.28 13.69
C MET A 162 13.98 -21.57 13.44
N GLN A 163 13.66 -22.31 14.50
CA GLN A 163 12.60 -23.30 14.41
C GLN A 163 11.28 -22.58 14.09
N VAL A 164 10.51 -23.14 13.16
CA VAL A 164 9.22 -22.57 12.77
C VAL A 164 8.27 -22.66 13.96
N VAL A 165 8.19 -21.60 14.74
CA VAL A 165 7.43 -21.57 15.98
C VAL A 165 5.94 -21.76 15.75
N ARG A 166 5.42 -21.31 14.58
CA ARG A 166 4.00 -21.48 14.25
C ARG A 166 3.81 -21.70 12.74
N ALA A 167 3.10 -22.76 12.40
CA ALA A 167 2.73 -23.08 11.03
C ALA A 167 1.69 -22.08 10.48
N ILE A 168 1.50 -22.04 9.15
CA ILE A 168 0.35 -21.40 8.53
C ILE A 168 -0.93 -21.97 9.15
N GLY A 169 -1.89 -21.10 9.51
CA GLY A 169 -3.07 -21.45 10.31
C GLY A 169 -2.85 -21.37 11.83
N GLY A 170 -1.61 -21.25 12.31
CA GLY A 170 -1.30 -21.02 13.71
C GLY A 170 -1.88 -19.70 14.22
N ARG A 171 -2.17 -19.64 15.52
CA ARG A 171 -2.82 -18.51 16.21
C ARG A 171 -1.93 -17.98 17.33
N ALA A 172 -2.06 -16.70 17.63
CA ALA A 172 -1.36 -16.08 18.74
C ALA A 172 -2.16 -14.91 19.32
N PRO A 173 -2.10 -14.66 20.66
CA PRO A 173 -2.77 -13.55 21.30
C PRO A 173 -2.37 -12.19 20.73
N LEU A 174 -3.32 -11.25 20.61
CA LEU A 174 -3.03 -9.93 20.07
C LEU A 174 -1.99 -9.17 20.90
N HIS A 175 -2.07 -9.20 22.23
CA HIS A 175 -1.21 -8.41 23.13
C HIS A 175 0.25 -8.90 23.21
N LEU A 176 0.54 -10.12 22.73
CA LEU A 176 1.88 -10.72 22.76
C LEU A 176 2.59 -10.71 21.40
N THR A 177 1.96 -10.17 20.36
CA THR A 177 2.54 -10.18 19.02
C THR A 177 2.62 -8.77 18.44
N SER A 178 3.67 -8.50 17.68
CA SER A 178 3.83 -7.20 17.00
C SER A 178 2.62 -6.87 16.11
N THR A 179 2.18 -7.81 15.26
CA THR A 179 0.97 -7.60 14.43
C THR A 179 -0.30 -7.45 15.26
N GLY A 180 -0.43 -8.21 16.34
CA GLY A 180 -1.59 -8.11 17.22
C GLY A 180 -1.69 -6.76 17.91
N LYS A 181 -0.57 -6.21 18.37
CA LYS A 181 -0.51 -4.86 18.95
C LYS A 181 -0.87 -3.78 17.93
N LEU A 182 -0.52 -3.93 16.65
CA LEU A 182 -1.01 -3.04 15.58
C LEU A 182 -2.54 -3.05 15.51
N PHE A 183 -3.17 -4.22 15.48
CA PHE A 183 -4.64 -4.31 15.46
C PHE A 183 -5.27 -3.71 16.71
N LEU A 184 -4.75 -4.02 17.91
CA LEU A 184 -5.27 -3.47 19.16
C LEU A 184 -5.09 -1.95 19.25
N SER A 185 -4.01 -1.41 18.68
CA SER A 185 -3.75 0.04 18.71
C SER A 185 -4.81 0.84 17.94
N LEU A 186 -5.53 0.22 17.01
CA LEU A 186 -6.61 0.83 16.23
C LEU A 186 -7.98 0.70 16.92
N ASP A 187 -8.08 -0.12 17.95
CA ASP A 187 -9.32 -0.30 18.72
C ASP A 187 -9.57 0.90 19.64
N GLU A 188 -10.85 1.19 19.88
CA GLU A 188 -11.28 2.16 20.88
C GLU A 188 -10.88 1.72 22.29
N PRO A 189 -10.59 2.63 23.24
CA PRO A 189 -10.16 2.30 24.60
C PRO A 189 -11.13 1.33 25.33
N LYS A 190 -12.43 1.42 25.06
CA LYS A 190 -13.44 0.50 25.60
C LYS A 190 -13.25 -0.93 25.09
N ALA A 191 -12.92 -1.09 23.82
CA ALA A 191 -12.67 -2.39 23.19
C ALA A 191 -11.37 -3.03 23.72
N ILE A 192 -10.31 -2.23 23.91
CA ILE A 192 -9.04 -2.68 24.49
C ILE A 192 -9.27 -3.22 25.93
N ARG A 193 -10.03 -2.49 26.77
CA ARG A 193 -10.38 -2.95 28.12
C ARG A 193 -11.23 -4.21 28.09
N ALA A 194 -12.19 -4.30 27.20
CA ALA A 194 -12.98 -5.51 27.03
C ALA A 194 -12.15 -6.71 26.57
N TYR A 195 -11.18 -6.50 25.68
CA TYR A 195 -10.19 -7.50 25.29
C TYR A 195 -9.38 -7.98 26.49
N ALA A 196 -8.82 -7.06 27.28
CA ALA A 196 -8.04 -7.38 28.47
C ALA A 196 -8.85 -8.18 29.50
N THR A 197 -10.13 -7.82 29.69
CA THR A 197 -11.03 -8.57 30.60
C THR A 197 -11.31 -9.97 30.10
N ARG A 198 -11.58 -10.17 28.80
CA ARG A 198 -11.88 -11.50 28.23
C ARG A 198 -10.68 -12.43 28.25
N THR A 199 -9.49 -11.91 27.94
CA THR A 199 -8.27 -12.71 27.80
C THR A 199 -7.48 -12.84 29.09
N GLY A 200 -7.76 -11.97 30.08
CA GLY A 200 -6.99 -11.85 31.30
C GLY A 200 -5.53 -11.43 31.06
N LEU A 201 -5.19 -11.01 29.83
CA LEU A 201 -3.82 -10.72 29.37
C LEU A 201 -2.85 -11.84 29.78
N ALA A 202 -3.24 -13.09 29.52
CA ALA A 202 -2.46 -14.26 29.91
C ALA A 202 -1.05 -14.21 29.31
N GLY A 203 -0.03 -14.24 30.15
CA GLY A 203 1.38 -14.22 29.74
C GLY A 203 1.91 -15.60 29.39
N HIS A 204 2.90 -15.67 28.52
CA HIS A 204 3.63 -16.88 28.15
C HIS A 204 5.00 -16.98 28.83
N ASN A 205 5.56 -15.85 29.22
CA ASN A 205 6.87 -15.74 29.86
C ASN A 205 7.02 -14.44 30.65
N LYS A 206 8.18 -14.20 31.23
CA LYS A 206 8.47 -13.03 32.08
C LYS A 206 8.40 -11.67 31.36
N ASN A 207 8.52 -11.66 30.03
CA ASN A 207 8.50 -10.45 29.22
C ASN A 207 7.09 -10.11 28.71
N SER A 208 6.14 -11.03 28.84
CA SER A 208 4.75 -10.86 28.38
C SER A 208 4.10 -9.67 29.06
N ILE A 209 3.34 -8.87 28.30
CA ILE A 209 2.53 -7.77 28.81
C ILE A 209 1.26 -8.36 29.44
N THR A 210 1.18 -8.37 30.75
CA THR A 210 0.06 -8.92 31.55
C THR A 210 -0.72 -7.86 32.32
N ASP A 211 -0.36 -6.60 32.14
CA ASP A 211 -0.97 -5.46 32.82
C ASP A 211 -1.61 -4.51 31.80
N LEU A 212 -2.87 -4.09 32.08
CA LEU A 212 -3.64 -3.25 31.16
C LEU A 212 -2.99 -1.86 30.96
N ALA A 213 -2.47 -1.24 32.00
CA ALA A 213 -1.87 0.09 31.88
C ALA A 213 -0.58 0.05 31.05
N LYS A 214 0.21 -1.01 31.18
CA LYS A 214 1.38 -1.26 30.34
C LYS A 214 0.95 -1.48 28.89
N LEU A 215 -0.11 -2.28 28.66
CA LEU A 215 -0.64 -2.51 27.31
C LEU A 215 -1.12 -1.20 26.68
N GLU A 216 -1.94 -0.40 27.39
CA GLU A 216 -2.45 0.88 26.89
C GLU A 216 -1.31 1.85 26.52
N LYS A 217 -0.24 1.90 27.32
CA LYS A 217 0.96 2.68 27.03
C LYS A 217 1.69 2.20 25.78
N GLU A 218 1.86 0.89 25.65
CA GLU A 218 2.48 0.28 24.46
C GLU A 218 1.66 0.58 23.21
N LEU A 219 0.33 0.41 23.27
CA LEU A 219 -0.56 0.69 22.14
C LEU A 219 -0.59 2.16 21.74
N ALA A 220 -0.40 3.10 22.69
CA ALA A 220 -0.23 4.51 22.38
C ALA A 220 1.04 4.74 21.55
N ALA A 221 2.17 4.16 21.98
CA ALA A 221 3.43 4.26 21.24
C ALA A 221 3.32 3.61 19.83
N VAL A 222 2.59 2.49 19.70
CA VAL A 222 2.33 1.86 18.40
C VAL A 222 1.54 2.78 17.47
N ARG A 223 0.52 3.48 17.96
CA ARG A 223 -0.25 4.47 17.18
C ARG A 223 0.63 5.62 16.68
N ASP A 224 1.46 6.16 17.58
CA ASP A 224 2.30 7.31 17.26
C ASP A 224 3.40 6.94 16.25
N ASN A 225 3.95 5.73 16.35
CA ASN A 225 5.06 5.27 15.52
C ASN A 225 4.60 4.63 14.19
N GLY A 226 3.37 4.11 14.09
CA GLY A 226 2.86 3.39 12.92
C GLY A 226 3.41 1.97 12.74
N TYR A 227 4.19 1.47 13.68
CA TYR A 227 4.71 0.10 13.71
C TYR A 227 4.68 -0.47 15.14
N ALA A 228 4.78 -1.79 15.27
CA ALA A 228 4.83 -2.46 16.57
C ALA A 228 5.97 -3.46 16.65
N ARG A 229 6.37 -3.76 17.88
CA ARG A 229 7.41 -4.75 18.20
C ARG A 229 6.85 -5.84 19.10
N ASP A 230 7.46 -7.02 19.04
CA ASP A 230 7.38 -8.05 20.05
C ASP A 230 8.82 -8.26 20.55
N ASN A 231 9.05 -7.90 21.82
CA ASN A 231 10.35 -7.97 22.46
C ASN A 231 10.43 -9.21 23.34
N GLU A 232 10.36 -10.40 22.74
CA GLU A 232 10.36 -11.71 23.41
C GLU A 232 9.11 -11.91 24.29
N GLU A 233 8.00 -11.24 23.99
CA GLU A 233 6.77 -11.28 24.76
C GLU A 233 6.00 -12.58 24.54
N LEU A 234 5.98 -13.08 23.29
CA LEU A 234 5.37 -14.35 22.93
C LEU A 234 6.30 -15.51 23.21
N GLU A 235 7.59 -15.38 22.84
CA GLU A 235 8.59 -16.43 22.94
C GLU A 235 9.96 -15.84 23.25
N LEU A 236 10.63 -16.40 24.29
CA LEU A 236 11.99 -15.98 24.65
C LEU A 236 12.97 -16.30 23.52
N GLY A 237 13.90 -15.38 23.26
CA GLY A 237 14.90 -15.51 22.21
C GLY A 237 14.40 -15.14 20.81
N VAL A 238 13.12 -14.72 20.65
CA VAL A 238 12.55 -14.27 19.39
C VAL A 238 12.04 -12.83 19.51
N ARG A 239 12.46 -11.98 18.61
CA ARG A 239 11.93 -10.60 18.47
C ARG A 239 11.29 -10.42 17.13
N CYS A 240 10.24 -9.60 17.10
CA CYS A 240 9.53 -9.26 15.88
C CYS A 240 9.31 -7.75 15.75
N MET A 241 9.22 -7.29 14.52
CA MET A 241 8.70 -5.98 14.15
C MET A 241 7.60 -6.15 13.11
N ALA A 242 6.56 -5.31 13.15
CA ALA A 242 5.44 -5.40 12.23
C ALA A 242 4.95 -4.04 11.75
N ALA A 243 4.44 -4.03 10.51
CA ALA A 243 3.76 -2.89 9.88
C ALA A 243 2.40 -3.33 9.33
N GLY A 244 1.44 -2.39 9.30
CA GLY A 244 0.08 -2.63 8.84
C GLY A 244 -0.04 -2.65 7.33
N ILE A 245 -0.90 -3.55 6.81
CA ILE A 245 -1.33 -3.57 5.42
C ILE A 245 -2.78 -3.10 5.38
N HIS A 246 -3.06 -2.11 4.51
CA HIS A 246 -4.34 -1.43 4.42
C HIS A 246 -5.03 -1.72 3.08
N ASP A 247 -6.34 -1.74 3.09
CA ASP A 247 -7.16 -1.81 1.88
C ASP A 247 -7.44 -0.41 1.30
N ASP A 248 -8.20 -0.36 0.20
CA ASP A 248 -8.61 0.85 -0.49
C ASP A 248 -9.43 1.84 0.36
N SER A 249 -10.04 1.37 1.45
CA SER A 249 -10.75 2.23 2.42
C SER A 249 -9.83 2.84 3.48
N GLY A 250 -8.57 2.42 3.53
CA GLY A 250 -7.61 2.77 4.57
C GLY A 250 -7.73 1.92 5.83
N LYS A 251 -8.53 0.85 5.79
CA LYS A 251 -8.68 -0.08 6.91
C LYS A 251 -7.50 -1.07 6.91
N MET A 252 -6.86 -1.26 8.07
CA MET A 252 -5.87 -2.30 8.24
C MET A 252 -6.53 -3.68 8.16
N ILE A 253 -6.14 -4.49 7.18
CA ILE A 253 -6.70 -5.83 6.92
C ILE A 253 -5.73 -6.96 7.26
N ALA A 254 -4.42 -6.67 7.27
CA ALA A 254 -3.38 -7.64 7.60
C ALA A 254 -2.18 -6.93 8.23
N GLY A 255 -1.27 -7.70 8.80
CA GLY A 255 0.04 -7.22 9.23
C GLY A 255 1.16 -8.05 8.63
N LEU A 256 2.19 -7.36 8.18
CA LEU A 256 3.45 -7.91 7.72
C LEU A 256 4.45 -7.84 8.87
N SER A 257 5.15 -8.93 9.18
CA SER A 257 6.16 -8.90 10.24
C SER A 257 7.45 -9.61 9.84
N ILE A 258 8.56 -9.11 10.38
CA ILE A 258 9.86 -9.77 10.40
C ILE A 258 10.02 -10.40 11.77
N SER A 259 10.32 -11.70 11.82
CA SER A 259 10.66 -12.44 13.04
C SER A 259 12.09 -12.94 12.93
N ALA A 260 12.91 -12.68 13.96
CA ALA A 260 14.32 -13.04 14.01
C ALA A 260 14.72 -13.51 15.43
N PRO A 261 15.83 -14.27 15.56
CA PRO A 261 16.48 -14.42 16.84
C PRO A 261 16.76 -13.06 17.48
N ALA A 262 16.58 -12.96 18.80
CA ALA A 262 16.62 -11.68 19.52
C ALA A 262 17.94 -10.91 19.35
N ASP A 263 19.05 -11.63 19.15
CA ASP A 263 20.39 -11.10 18.91
C ASP A 263 20.67 -10.72 17.44
N ARG A 264 19.74 -11.03 16.51
CA ARG A 264 19.90 -10.81 15.07
C ARG A 264 18.91 -9.81 14.47
N LEU A 265 17.90 -9.36 15.22
CA LEU A 265 16.95 -8.36 14.73
C LEU A 265 17.67 -7.02 14.57
N GLN A 266 17.65 -6.48 13.34
CA GLN A 266 18.32 -5.22 12.99
C GLN A 266 17.30 -4.10 12.82
N GLU A 267 17.57 -2.94 13.42
CA GLU A 267 16.69 -1.77 13.39
C GLU A 267 16.51 -1.20 11.98
N GLU A 268 17.52 -1.29 11.15
CA GLU A 268 17.50 -0.84 9.76
C GLU A 268 16.48 -1.58 8.88
N TRP A 269 16.04 -2.77 9.27
CA TRP A 269 14.99 -3.48 8.54
C TRP A 269 13.59 -2.87 8.71
N LEU A 270 13.42 -1.96 9.66
CA LEU A 270 12.13 -1.33 9.91
C LEU A 270 11.66 -0.52 8.70
N SER A 271 12.56 0.26 8.06
CA SER A 271 12.21 1.01 6.86
C SER A 271 11.81 0.08 5.72
N ASN A 272 12.58 -0.99 5.50
CA ASN A 272 12.26 -1.97 4.45
C ASN A 272 10.90 -2.65 4.70
N LEU A 273 10.58 -2.95 5.96
CA LEU A 273 9.31 -3.55 6.36
C LEU A 273 8.13 -2.60 6.11
N THR A 274 8.24 -1.35 6.56
CA THR A 274 7.18 -0.35 6.40
C THR A 274 6.95 -0.02 4.92
N ASP A 275 8.00 0.15 4.13
CA ASP A 275 7.91 0.37 2.69
C ASP A 275 7.27 -0.83 1.97
N THR A 276 7.64 -2.06 2.36
CA THR A 276 7.06 -3.28 1.81
C THR A 276 5.56 -3.37 2.14
N ALA A 277 5.16 -3.12 3.38
CA ALA A 277 3.76 -3.13 3.79
C ALA A 277 2.95 -2.06 3.03
N ARG A 278 3.52 -0.88 2.80
CA ARG A 278 2.93 0.19 1.99
C ARG A 278 2.75 -0.23 0.54
N GLN A 279 3.76 -0.84 -0.09
CA GLN A 279 3.67 -1.34 -1.47
C GLN A 279 2.58 -2.40 -1.63
N ILE A 280 2.47 -3.33 -0.67
CA ILE A 280 1.38 -4.31 -0.66
C ILE A 280 0.03 -3.61 -0.55
N SER A 281 -0.10 -2.61 0.34
CA SER A 281 -1.32 -1.82 0.49
C SER A 281 -1.70 -1.10 -0.80
N MET A 282 -0.74 -0.49 -1.50
CA MET A 282 -0.98 0.15 -2.80
C MET A 282 -1.47 -0.86 -3.86
N THR A 283 -0.94 -2.09 -3.85
CA THR A 283 -1.42 -3.16 -4.73
C THR A 283 -2.88 -3.55 -4.43
N LEU A 284 -3.31 -3.33 -3.17
CA LEU A 284 -4.70 -3.55 -2.72
C LEU A 284 -5.60 -2.33 -2.89
N GLY A 285 -5.10 -1.27 -3.54
CA GLY A 285 -5.86 -0.06 -3.84
C GLY A 285 -5.77 1.04 -2.78
N TYR A 286 -4.93 0.88 -1.76
CA TYR A 286 -4.67 1.94 -0.78
C TYR A 286 -3.99 3.13 -1.44
N ILE A 287 -4.48 4.33 -1.15
CA ILE A 287 -3.88 5.59 -1.59
C ILE A 287 -3.50 6.37 -0.33
N ASP A 288 -2.21 6.70 -0.19
CA ASP A 288 -1.75 7.56 0.90
C ASP A 288 -2.54 8.88 0.84
N LYS A 289 -3.22 9.21 1.94
CA LYS A 289 -3.83 10.54 2.07
C LYS A 289 -2.70 11.53 2.25
N ILE A 290 -2.50 12.38 1.24
CA ILE A 290 -1.57 13.52 1.25
C ILE A 290 -2.02 14.53 2.29
#